data_e9b82d7b540c7dab381a1440c7f4bef3
#
_entry.id   e9b82d7b540c7dab381a1440c7f4bef3
#
_cell.length_a   1.000
_cell.length_b   1.000
_cell.length_c   1.000
_cell.angle_alpha   90.00
_cell.angle_beta   90.00
_cell.angle_gamma   90.00
#
_symmetry.space_group_name_H-M   'P 1'
#
loop_
_entity.id
_entity.type
_entity.pdbx_description
1 polymer ?
#
loop_
_entity_poly.entity_id
_entity_poly.type
_entity_poly.pdbx_seq_one_letter_code
_entity_poly.pdbx_strand_id
1 'polypeptide(L)'
;MALAESIEYDKIEVVGLYKHVQVRKATVIKKDGVELTRSFERYVLQAGTLDASDNLVDTDLSGEPAEVSAICTAAWTTDVKAAYKAFLIANKSATP
;
A
#
# COMPACT_ATOMS: atom_id res chain seq x y z
N MET A 1 33.78 5.44 -13.69
CA MET A 1 32.97 4.53 -12.86
C MET A 1 31.69 5.23 -12.44
N ALA A 2 30.54 4.73 -12.83
CA ALA A 2 29.27 5.35 -12.54
C ALA A 2 28.44 4.44 -11.63
N LEU A 3 28.11 4.94 -10.45
CA LEU A 3 27.14 4.32 -9.56
C LEU A 3 25.82 5.02 -9.72
N ALA A 4 24.74 4.26 -9.84
CA ALA A 4 23.40 4.78 -9.97
C ALA A 4 22.49 4.08 -8.99
N GLU A 5 21.62 4.85 -8.35
CA GLU A 5 20.57 4.33 -7.48
C GLU A 5 19.24 4.47 -8.19
N SER A 6 18.44 3.41 -8.15
CA SER A 6 17.08 3.47 -8.66
C SER A 6 16.12 2.80 -7.68
N ILE A 7 14.86 3.21 -7.75
CA ILE A 7 13.81 2.65 -6.91
C ILE A 7 12.86 1.87 -7.81
N GLU A 8 12.55 0.64 -7.41
CA GLU A 8 11.58 -0.20 -8.11
C GLU A 8 10.52 -0.64 -7.12
N TYR A 9 9.26 -0.64 -7.56
CA TYR A 9 8.16 -1.24 -6.81
C TYR A 9 7.93 -2.61 -7.42
N ASP A 10 8.77 -3.57 -7.06
CA ASP A 10 8.90 -4.83 -7.78
C ASP A 10 7.86 -5.88 -7.39
N LYS A 11 7.04 -5.60 -6.38
CA LYS A 11 5.96 -6.50 -6.01
C LYS A 11 4.81 -5.70 -5.42
N ILE A 12 3.62 -5.86 -6.01
CA ILE A 12 2.40 -5.23 -5.53
C ILE A 12 1.34 -6.32 -5.50
N GLU A 13 0.83 -6.63 -4.31
CA GLU A 13 -0.16 -7.69 -4.14
C GLU A 13 -1.43 -7.14 -3.49
N VAL A 14 -2.57 -7.57 -4.00
CA VAL A 14 -3.87 -7.28 -3.39
C VAL A 14 -4.30 -8.54 -2.66
N VAL A 15 -4.47 -8.45 -1.35
CA VAL A 15 -4.73 -9.62 -0.50
C VAL A 15 -5.92 -9.41 0.41
N GLY A 16 -6.65 -10.49 0.59
CA GLY A 16 -7.72 -10.58 1.57
C GLY A 16 -9.03 -10.00 1.11
N LEU A 17 -10.02 -10.13 2.00
CA LEU A 17 -11.39 -9.70 1.76
C LEU A 17 -11.49 -8.18 1.59
N TYR A 18 -10.65 -7.44 2.32
CA TYR A 18 -10.69 -5.98 2.31
C TYR A 18 -9.64 -5.38 1.37
N LYS A 19 -9.04 -6.22 0.52
CA LYS A 19 -8.13 -5.79 -0.54
C LYS A 19 -6.99 -4.92 -0.02
N HIS A 20 -6.32 -5.39 1.03
CA HIS A 20 -5.09 -4.73 1.48
C HIS A 20 -4.05 -4.82 0.38
N VAL A 21 -3.36 -3.72 0.11
CA VAL A 21 -2.34 -3.68 -0.94
C VAL A 21 -0.97 -3.75 -0.29
N GLN A 22 -0.25 -4.86 -0.52
CA GLN A 22 1.10 -5.06 -0.02
C GLN A 22 2.09 -4.63 -1.09
N VAL A 23 3.02 -3.76 -0.72
CA VAL A 23 3.99 -3.19 -1.65
C VAL A 23 5.39 -3.53 -1.20
N ARG A 24 6.22 -3.97 -2.13
CA ARG A 24 7.65 -4.13 -1.90
C ARG A 24 8.40 -3.12 -2.75
N LYS A 25 9.16 -2.27 -2.08
CA LYS A 25 9.98 -1.24 -2.69
C LYS A 25 11.43 -1.72 -2.64
N ALA A 26 12.06 -1.78 -3.79
CA ALA A 26 13.46 -2.17 -3.89
C ALA A 26 14.33 -0.97 -4.21
N THR A 27 15.41 -0.80 -3.45
CA THR A 27 16.45 0.17 -3.76
C THR A 27 17.59 -0.59 -4.42
N VAL A 28 17.88 -0.25 -5.66
CA VAL A 28 18.84 -0.97 -6.50
C VAL A 28 20.04 -0.08 -6.76
N ILE A 29 21.22 -0.60 -6.48
CA ILE A 29 22.48 0.10 -6.76
C ILE A 29 23.15 -0.62 -7.94
N LYS A 30 23.43 0.13 -8.98
CA LYS A 30 24.10 -0.38 -10.18
C LYS A 30 25.43 0.33 -10.40
N LYS A 31 26.38 -0.41 -10.97
CA LYS A 31 27.66 0.14 -11.42
C LYS A 31 27.78 -0.16 -12.89
N ASP A 32 27.89 0.88 -13.70
CA ASP A 32 28.02 0.76 -15.15
C ASP A 32 26.91 -0.11 -15.76
N GLY A 33 25.68 0.04 -15.25
CA GLY A 33 24.51 -0.69 -15.72
C GLY A 33 24.32 -2.08 -15.13
N VAL A 34 25.24 -2.52 -14.27
CA VAL A 34 25.17 -3.84 -13.64
C VAL A 34 24.73 -3.71 -12.18
N GLU A 35 23.73 -4.45 -11.78
CA GLU A 35 23.24 -4.43 -10.41
C GLU A 35 24.26 -5.01 -9.45
N LEU A 36 24.65 -4.22 -8.44
CA LEU A 36 25.57 -4.65 -7.39
C LEU A 36 24.83 -5.17 -6.17
N THR A 37 23.78 -4.47 -5.77
CA THR A 37 23.04 -4.81 -4.56
C THR A 37 21.61 -4.31 -4.67
N ARG A 38 20.74 -4.93 -3.87
CA ARG A 38 19.32 -4.60 -3.82
C ARG A 38 18.85 -4.77 -2.39
N SER A 39 18.21 -3.75 -1.86
CA SER A 39 17.60 -3.82 -0.53
C SER A 39 16.09 -3.63 -0.67
N PHE A 40 15.34 -4.17 0.27
CA PHE A 40 13.88 -4.19 0.20
C PHE A 40 13.25 -3.54 1.41
N GLU A 41 12.13 -2.86 1.15
CA GLU A 41 11.28 -2.29 2.17
C GLU A 41 9.84 -2.69 1.83
N ARG A 42 9.11 -3.18 2.81
CA ARG A 42 7.72 -3.62 2.59
C ARG A 42 6.78 -2.78 3.42
N TYR A 43 5.63 -2.46 2.85
CA TYR A 43 4.56 -1.78 3.58
C TYR A 43 3.21 -2.21 3.05
N VAL A 44 2.16 -1.92 3.83
CA VAL A 44 0.79 -2.30 3.52
C VAL A 44 -0.08 -1.05 3.50
N LEU A 45 -0.93 -0.94 2.48
CA LEU A 45 -1.91 0.13 2.37
C LEU A 45 -3.31 -0.46 2.58
N GLN A 46 -4.10 0.18 3.41
CA GLN A 46 -5.49 -0.20 3.67
C GLN A 46 -6.44 0.84 3.06
N ALA A 47 -7.71 0.44 2.88
CA ALA A 47 -8.69 1.28 2.19
C ALA A 47 -9.00 2.59 2.91
N GLY A 48 -8.74 2.66 4.21
CA GLY A 48 -8.97 3.88 4.97
C GLY A 48 -8.86 3.65 6.47
N THR A 49 -9.20 4.68 7.22
CA THR A 49 -9.22 4.62 8.68
C THR A 49 -10.52 5.25 9.19
N LEU A 50 -10.92 4.90 10.42
CA LEU A 50 -12.10 5.52 11.03
C LEU A 50 -11.73 6.84 11.70
N ASP A 51 -12.58 7.84 11.52
CA ASP A 51 -12.48 9.08 12.28
C ASP A 51 -13.25 8.97 13.61
N ALA A 52 -13.33 10.07 14.34
CA ALA A 52 -14.01 10.11 15.64
C ALA A 52 -15.51 9.84 15.55
N SER A 53 -16.11 10.03 14.38
CA SER A 53 -17.54 9.82 14.13
C SER A 53 -17.84 8.50 13.43
N ASP A 54 -16.86 7.58 13.40
CA ASP A 54 -16.94 6.28 12.74
C ASP A 54 -17.20 6.36 11.23
N ASN A 55 -16.73 7.43 10.60
CA ASN A 55 -16.72 7.54 9.16
C ASN A 55 -15.38 7.04 8.62
N LEU A 56 -15.42 6.36 7.48
CA LEU A 56 -14.19 5.91 6.84
C LEU A 56 -13.54 7.08 6.09
N VAL A 57 -12.32 7.41 6.49
CA VAL A 57 -11.51 8.41 5.82
C VAL A 57 -10.59 7.68 4.85
N ASP A 58 -10.67 8.02 3.57
CA ASP A 58 -9.88 7.38 2.54
C ASP A 58 -8.39 7.57 2.79
N THR A 59 -7.62 6.51 2.52
CA THR A 59 -6.17 6.57 2.61
C THR A 59 -5.63 7.56 1.58
N ASP A 60 -4.72 8.43 2.02
CA ASP A 60 -4.07 9.39 1.14
C ASP A 60 -3.02 8.68 0.29
N LEU A 61 -3.22 8.66 -1.02
CA LEU A 61 -2.33 8.01 -1.97
C LEU A 61 -1.43 9.01 -2.71
N SER A 62 -1.45 10.29 -2.32
CA SER A 62 -0.72 11.34 -3.02
C SER A 62 0.80 11.13 -3.01
N GLY A 63 1.33 10.44 -2.01
CA GLY A 63 2.75 10.12 -1.92
C GLY A 63 3.16 8.82 -2.59
N GLU A 64 2.20 8.08 -3.19
CA GLU A 64 2.47 6.79 -3.81
C GLU A 64 2.76 6.92 -5.30
N PRO A 65 3.56 5.97 -5.87
CA PRO A 65 3.73 5.94 -7.32
C PRO A 65 2.40 5.72 -8.03
N ALA A 66 2.31 6.20 -9.27
CA ALA A 66 1.07 6.12 -10.05
C ALA A 66 0.52 4.70 -10.16
N GLU A 67 1.39 3.69 -10.35
CA GLU A 67 0.92 2.31 -10.46
C GLU A 67 0.36 1.77 -9.16
N VAL A 68 0.96 2.11 -8.01
CA VAL A 68 0.44 1.71 -6.70
C VAL A 68 -0.90 2.38 -6.45
N SER A 69 -0.97 3.68 -6.69
CA SER A 69 -2.20 4.46 -6.53
C SER A 69 -3.32 3.92 -7.41
N ALA A 70 -3.04 3.58 -8.66
CA ALA A 70 -4.03 3.03 -9.60
C ALA A 70 -4.55 1.68 -9.13
N ILE A 71 -3.68 0.81 -8.64
CA ILE A 71 -4.07 -0.51 -8.13
C ILE A 71 -4.95 -0.35 -6.90
N CYS A 72 -4.58 0.51 -5.97
CA CYS A 72 -5.38 0.78 -4.77
C CYS A 72 -6.76 1.31 -5.14
N THR A 73 -6.83 2.27 -6.04
CA THR A 73 -8.09 2.86 -6.47
C THR A 73 -9.01 1.82 -7.12
N ALA A 74 -8.44 0.95 -7.95
CA ALA A 74 -9.20 -0.10 -8.62
C ALA A 74 -9.69 -1.17 -7.63
N ALA A 75 -8.86 -1.53 -6.64
CA ALA A 75 -9.19 -2.56 -5.66
C ALA A 75 -10.19 -2.08 -4.60
N TRP A 76 -10.11 -0.82 -4.21
CA TRP A 76 -10.95 -0.26 -3.13
C TRP A 76 -12.24 0.33 -3.68
N THR A 77 -13.12 -0.56 -4.10
CA THR A 77 -14.45 -0.17 -4.59
C THR A 77 -15.32 0.33 -3.43
N THR A 78 -16.47 0.90 -3.75
CA THR A 78 -17.45 1.33 -2.75
C THR A 78 -17.83 0.18 -1.83
N ASP A 79 -18.03 -1.01 -2.39
CA ASP A 79 -18.41 -2.20 -1.61
C ASP A 79 -17.29 -2.65 -0.68
N VAL A 80 -16.04 -2.63 -1.14
CA VAL A 80 -14.87 -2.98 -0.31
C VAL A 80 -14.72 -1.99 0.83
N LYS A 81 -14.85 -0.70 0.55
CA LYS A 81 -14.76 0.33 1.59
C LYS A 81 -15.87 0.18 2.63
N ALA A 82 -17.09 -0.10 2.20
CA ALA A 82 -18.21 -0.31 3.11
C ALA A 82 -17.98 -1.54 4.01
N ALA A 83 -17.51 -2.63 3.44
CA ALA A 83 -17.20 -3.85 4.20
C ALA A 83 -16.07 -3.62 5.19
N TYR A 84 -15.03 -2.89 4.78
CA TYR A 84 -13.90 -2.59 5.66
C TYR A 84 -14.30 -1.66 6.80
N LYS A 85 -15.14 -0.65 6.50
CA LYS A 85 -15.70 0.23 7.54
C LYS A 85 -16.46 -0.57 8.58
N ALA A 86 -17.33 -1.48 8.14
CA ALA A 86 -18.10 -2.34 9.04
C ALA A 86 -17.17 -3.22 9.90
N PHE A 87 -16.13 -3.77 9.31
CA PHE A 87 -15.13 -4.56 10.02
C PHE A 87 -14.41 -3.73 11.09
N LEU A 88 -13.99 -2.52 10.76
CA LEU A 88 -13.30 -1.63 11.70
C LEU A 88 -14.20 -1.25 12.87
N ILE A 89 -15.47 -0.93 12.60
CA ILE A 89 -16.44 -0.60 13.63
C ILE A 89 -16.68 -1.80 14.56
N ALA A 90 -16.84 -2.99 14.00
CA ALA A 90 -17.07 -4.21 14.77
C ALA A 90 -15.85 -4.52 15.67
N ASN A 91 -14.65 -4.33 15.18
CA ASN A 91 -13.43 -4.61 15.96
C ASN A 91 -13.09 -3.52 16.97
N LYS A 92 -13.60 -2.32 16.78
CA LYS A 92 -13.42 -1.22 17.71
C LYS A 92 -14.03 -1.56 19.08
N SER A 93 -15.21 -2.16 19.11
CA SER A 93 -15.87 -2.53 20.36
C SER A 93 -15.29 -3.79 20.99
N ALA A 94 -14.46 -4.56 20.28
CA ALA A 94 -13.80 -5.74 20.82
C ALA A 94 -12.48 -5.41 21.52
N THR A 95 -12.02 -4.18 21.44
CA THR A 95 -10.79 -3.73 22.09
C THR A 95 -11.08 -3.41 23.57
N PRO A 96 -10.36 -4.05 24.49
CA PRO A 96 -10.58 -3.78 25.93
C PRO A 96 -10.21 -2.34 26.29
#